data_974b1d0f21c765a4271b665a9c7e65ee
#
_entry.id   974b1d0f21c765a4271b665a9c7e65ee
#
_cell.length_a   1.000
_cell.length_b   1.000
_cell.length_c   1.000
_cell.angle_alpha   90.00
_cell.angle_beta   90.00
_cell.angle_gamma   90.00
#
_symmetry.space_group_name_H-M   'P 1'
#
loop_
_entity.id
_entity.type
_entity.pdbx_description
1 polymer ?
#
loop_
_entity_poly.entity_id
_entity_poly.type
_entity_poly.pdbx_seq_one_letter_code
_entity_poly.pdbx_strand_id
1 'polypeptide(L)'
;MKTLYTTLKYSAVTLWSMFVIAPFLWAISTSFKDFNSVTSGVSYIPWLQFEPSFEGWKVLTKPASEGGINIVEPYFNSIFVTLTSSLISIILGTLAAYALSRFTFKAGFVKNSDITFFFISQRIMPPIVLSIPFFLMLGYLSLLDTLMGLVMVYIVLLMPIAVWIMVEFFNKVPREIDETALIDGCNPYQAFYKVVLPNSIPGLIVAGMFCIIFGWIDFFFAFILTFTEVQLLPVAIVALNSSITPWWSLSAAALVSVAPLIVVAFIVERYLSKGNLSGAIK
;
A
#
# COMPACT_ATOMS: atom_id res chain seq x y z
N MET A 1 -24.86 -16.88 -31.48
CA MET A 1 -24.29 -15.60 -31.05
C MET A 1 -23.85 -15.58 -29.58
N LYS A 2 -24.68 -16.00 -28.60
CA LYS A 2 -24.33 -16.02 -27.18
C LYS A 2 -23.05 -16.85 -26.87
N THR A 3 -22.98 -18.07 -27.44
CA THR A 3 -21.85 -18.99 -27.23
C THR A 3 -20.53 -18.41 -27.76
N LEU A 4 -20.54 -17.80 -28.96
CA LEU A 4 -19.37 -17.16 -29.57
C LEU A 4 -18.88 -15.98 -28.72
N TYR A 5 -19.79 -15.13 -28.24
CA TYR A 5 -19.48 -14.02 -27.35
C TYR A 5 -18.85 -14.50 -26.03
N THR A 6 -19.42 -15.57 -25.45
CA THR A 6 -18.91 -16.19 -24.20
C THR A 6 -17.50 -16.75 -24.42
N THR A 7 -17.27 -17.46 -25.53
CA THR A 7 -15.95 -18.01 -25.86
C THR A 7 -14.92 -16.90 -26.06
N LEU A 8 -15.26 -15.87 -26.84
CA LEU A 8 -14.35 -14.71 -27.04
C LEU A 8 -14.03 -14.00 -25.73
N LYS A 9 -15.03 -13.81 -24.86
CA LYS A 9 -14.82 -13.20 -23.55
C LYS A 9 -13.82 -13.99 -22.69
N TYR A 10 -14.03 -15.31 -22.56
CA TYR A 10 -13.12 -16.14 -21.76
C TYR A 10 -11.74 -16.27 -22.39
N SER A 11 -11.65 -16.36 -23.72
CA SER A 11 -10.35 -16.35 -24.41
C SER A 11 -9.58 -15.06 -24.15
N ALA A 12 -10.23 -13.89 -24.24
CA ALA A 12 -9.61 -12.61 -23.96
C ALA A 12 -9.13 -12.50 -22.51
N VAL A 13 -9.96 -12.94 -21.54
CA VAL A 13 -9.58 -12.95 -20.12
C VAL A 13 -8.41 -13.90 -19.88
N THR A 14 -8.40 -15.09 -20.47
CA THR A 14 -7.32 -16.07 -20.33
C THR A 14 -6.01 -15.54 -20.90
N LEU A 15 -6.04 -14.96 -22.11
CA LEU A 15 -4.85 -14.37 -22.73
C LEU A 15 -4.29 -13.21 -21.91
N TRP A 16 -5.18 -12.34 -21.41
CA TRP A 16 -4.78 -11.24 -20.55
C TRP A 16 -4.17 -11.74 -19.24
N SER A 17 -4.79 -12.75 -18.61
CA SER A 17 -4.24 -13.36 -17.39
C SER A 17 -2.88 -13.99 -17.61
N MET A 18 -2.68 -14.71 -18.72
CA MET A 18 -1.37 -15.27 -19.09
C MET A 18 -0.32 -14.17 -19.28
N PHE A 19 -0.67 -13.09 -19.97
CA PHE A 19 0.22 -11.95 -20.18
C PHE A 19 0.65 -11.30 -18.87
N VAL A 20 -0.28 -11.12 -17.92
CA VAL A 20 0.01 -10.53 -16.61
C VAL A 20 0.84 -11.46 -15.73
N ILE A 21 0.56 -12.77 -15.76
CA ILE A 21 1.22 -13.76 -14.90
C ILE A 21 2.63 -14.11 -15.41
N ALA A 22 2.86 -14.06 -16.71
CA ALA A 22 4.13 -14.47 -17.33
C ALA A 22 5.39 -13.83 -16.70
N PRO A 23 5.46 -12.50 -16.48
CA PRO A 23 6.64 -11.89 -15.86
C PRO A 23 6.86 -12.35 -14.42
N PHE A 24 5.80 -12.66 -13.67
CA PHE A 24 5.92 -13.19 -12.30
C PHE A 24 6.46 -14.63 -12.32
N LEU A 25 5.97 -15.47 -13.23
CA LEU A 25 6.50 -16.82 -13.40
C LEU A 25 7.98 -16.80 -13.80
N TRP A 26 8.34 -15.85 -14.66
CA TRP A 26 9.75 -15.67 -15.04
C TRP A 26 10.61 -15.21 -13.87
N ALA A 27 10.14 -14.25 -13.05
CA ALA A 27 10.84 -13.82 -11.85
C ALA A 27 10.97 -14.96 -10.83
N ILE A 28 9.91 -15.76 -10.63
CA ILE A 28 9.96 -16.96 -9.77
C ILE A 28 11.00 -17.93 -10.28
N SER A 29 10.96 -18.31 -11.58
CA SER A 29 11.95 -19.21 -12.16
C SER A 29 13.37 -18.65 -12.00
N THR A 30 13.58 -17.37 -12.27
CA THR A 30 14.90 -16.73 -12.17
C THR A 30 15.43 -16.68 -10.74
N SER A 31 14.57 -16.53 -9.74
CA SER A 31 14.97 -16.50 -8.32
C SER A 31 15.62 -17.81 -7.83
N PHE A 32 15.39 -18.92 -8.54
CA PHE A 32 15.97 -20.23 -8.25
C PHE A 32 17.16 -20.59 -9.15
N LYS A 33 17.69 -19.66 -9.95
CA LYS A 33 18.87 -19.87 -10.76
C LYS A 33 20.14 -19.57 -9.98
N ASP A 34 21.26 -20.03 -10.53
CA ASP A 34 22.63 -19.71 -10.14
C ASP A 34 23.39 -19.07 -11.32
N PHE A 35 24.67 -18.76 -11.11
CA PHE A 35 25.53 -18.18 -12.14
C PHE A 35 25.57 -19.06 -13.40
N ASN A 36 25.73 -20.37 -13.25
CA ASN A 36 25.85 -21.30 -14.37
C ASN A 36 24.56 -21.37 -15.18
N SER A 37 23.41 -21.43 -14.51
CA SER A 37 22.10 -21.51 -15.16
C SER A 37 21.73 -20.24 -15.93
N VAL A 38 22.26 -19.07 -15.52
CA VAL A 38 22.03 -17.80 -16.23
C VAL A 38 22.97 -17.65 -17.42
N THR A 39 24.23 -18.14 -17.33
CA THR A 39 25.25 -17.98 -18.36
C THR A 39 25.20 -19.07 -19.42
N SER A 40 24.66 -20.26 -19.11
CA SER A 40 24.57 -21.40 -20.03
C SER A 40 23.52 -21.27 -21.14
N GLY A 41 22.73 -20.23 -21.13
CA GLY A 41 21.69 -19.97 -22.11
C GLY A 41 20.29 -19.78 -21.55
N VAL A 42 19.30 -19.73 -22.45
CA VAL A 42 17.91 -19.46 -22.05
C VAL A 42 17.29 -20.70 -21.44
N SER A 43 16.87 -20.60 -20.19
CA SER A 43 16.19 -21.66 -19.45
C SER A 43 15.00 -21.09 -18.67
N TYR A 44 13.84 -21.76 -18.71
CA TYR A 44 12.60 -21.29 -18.10
C TYR A 44 12.07 -22.22 -17.02
N ILE A 45 12.26 -23.54 -17.19
CA ILE A 45 11.60 -24.56 -16.38
C ILE A 45 12.59 -25.19 -15.42
N PRO A 46 12.43 -24.98 -14.07
CA PRO A 46 13.24 -25.65 -13.07
C PRO A 46 13.14 -27.18 -13.21
N TRP A 47 14.17 -27.89 -12.79
CA TRP A 47 14.36 -29.35 -12.86
C TRP A 47 14.43 -29.97 -14.27
N LEU A 48 13.88 -29.29 -15.29
CA LEU A 48 13.96 -29.78 -16.69
C LEU A 48 15.11 -29.14 -17.46
N GLN A 49 15.39 -27.86 -17.22
CA GLN A 49 16.38 -27.07 -17.97
C GLN A 49 17.55 -26.61 -17.09
N PHE A 50 17.34 -26.53 -15.79
CA PHE A 50 18.38 -26.21 -14.81
C PHE A 50 18.02 -26.80 -13.43
N GLU A 51 19.03 -27.01 -12.60
CA GLU A 51 18.85 -27.44 -11.21
C GLU A 51 18.54 -26.20 -10.34
N PRO A 52 17.43 -26.21 -9.56
CA PRO A 52 17.08 -25.08 -8.70
C PRO A 52 18.10 -24.85 -7.59
N SER A 53 18.55 -23.61 -7.46
CA SER A 53 19.45 -23.16 -6.41
C SER A 53 18.75 -22.12 -5.52
N PHE A 54 19.07 -22.13 -4.22
CA PHE A 54 18.61 -21.13 -3.26
C PHE A 54 19.68 -20.04 -2.99
N GLU A 55 20.67 -19.93 -3.84
CA GLU A 55 21.77 -18.98 -3.66
C GLU A 55 21.26 -17.54 -3.60
N GLY A 56 20.34 -17.15 -4.50
CA GLY A 56 19.72 -15.83 -4.51
C GLY A 56 18.97 -15.48 -3.22
N TRP A 57 18.32 -16.46 -2.63
CA TRP A 57 17.57 -16.29 -1.37
C TRP A 57 18.50 -16.19 -0.16
N LYS A 58 19.57 -17.01 -0.13
CA LYS A 58 20.55 -16.99 0.96
C LYS A 58 21.32 -15.67 1.04
N VAL A 59 21.62 -15.07 -0.09
CA VAL A 59 22.32 -13.79 -0.16
C VAL A 59 21.48 -12.64 0.45
N LEU A 60 20.16 -12.69 0.36
CA LEU A 60 19.26 -11.67 0.90
C LEU A 60 19.25 -11.58 2.44
N THR A 61 19.62 -12.65 3.12
CA THR A 61 19.63 -12.71 4.58
C THR A 61 21.02 -12.60 5.20
N LYS A 62 22.07 -12.65 4.38
CA LYS A 62 23.45 -12.53 4.86
C LYS A 62 23.84 -11.07 5.09
N PRO A 63 24.66 -10.80 6.11
CA PRO A 63 25.24 -9.46 6.30
C PRO A 63 26.11 -9.03 5.11
N ALA A 64 26.19 -7.73 4.87
CA ALA A 64 27.05 -7.18 3.82
C ALA A 64 28.55 -7.54 4.02
N SER A 65 29.00 -7.68 5.27
CA SER A 65 30.35 -8.13 5.62
C SER A 65 30.69 -9.54 5.11
N GLU A 66 29.68 -10.38 4.85
CA GLU A 66 29.82 -11.74 4.31
C GLU A 66 29.42 -11.84 2.82
N GLY A 67 29.41 -10.72 2.12
CA GLY A 67 28.99 -10.64 0.71
C GLY A 67 27.48 -10.78 0.53
N GLY A 68 26.70 -10.56 1.56
CA GLY A 68 25.25 -10.56 1.54
C GLY A 68 24.65 -9.18 1.23
N ILE A 69 23.34 -9.14 1.15
CA ILE A 69 22.56 -7.94 0.79
C ILE A 69 21.74 -7.44 1.98
N ASN A 70 21.45 -8.31 2.93
CA ASN A 70 20.64 -8.08 4.13
C ASN A 70 19.43 -7.16 3.90
N ILE A 71 18.40 -7.70 3.28
CA ILE A 71 17.10 -6.97 3.12
C ILE A 71 16.16 -7.14 4.33
N VAL A 72 16.56 -7.92 5.34
CA VAL A 72 15.69 -8.28 6.47
C VAL A 72 15.31 -7.05 7.28
N GLU A 73 16.30 -6.24 7.63
CA GLU A 73 16.06 -5.00 8.38
C GLU A 73 15.22 -3.98 7.59
N PRO A 74 15.55 -3.64 6.32
CA PRO A 74 14.70 -2.80 5.47
C PRO A 74 13.26 -3.31 5.31
N TYR A 75 13.08 -4.64 5.28
CA TYR A 75 11.76 -5.26 5.19
C TYR A 75 10.91 -4.98 6.45
N PHE A 76 11.47 -5.19 7.64
CA PHE A 76 10.77 -4.91 8.90
C PHE A 76 10.57 -3.43 9.12
N ASN A 77 11.52 -2.59 8.75
CA ASN A 77 11.36 -1.12 8.76
C ASN A 77 10.18 -0.69 7.89
N SER A 78 10.06 -1.25 6.68
CA SER A 78 8.94 -0.97 5.79
C SER A 78 7.59 -1.43 6.37
N ILE A 79 7.54 -2.61 6.98
CA ILE A 79 6.34 -3.08 7.69
C ILE A 79 5.96 -2.10 8.79
N PHE A 80 6.91 -1.74 9.66
CA PHE A 80 6.67 -0.86 10.79
C PHE A 80 6.15 0.51 10.34
N VAL A 81 6.86 1.17 9.42
CA VAL A 81 6.49 2.50 8.92
C VAL A 81 5.13 2.45 8.22
N THR A 82 4.92 1.48 7.32
CA THR A 82 3.67 1.37 6.55
C THR A 82 2.48 1.09 7.46
N LEU A 83 2.56 0.11 8.35
CA LEU A 83 1.42 -0.26 9.19
C LEU A 83 1.10 0.82 10.22
N THR A 84 2.12 1.40 10.86
CA THR A 84 1.92 2.45 11.87
C THR A 84 1.33 3.70 11.24
N SER A 85 1.89 4.19 10.13
CA SER A 85 1.38 5.38 9.46
C SER A 85 0.00 5.15 8.85
N SER A 86 -0.27 3.98 8.26
CA SER A 86 -1.59 3.63 7.74
C SER A 86 -2.64 3.59 8.84
N LEU A 87 -2.34 2.94 9.97
CA LEU A 87 -3.27 2.86 11.09
C LEU A 87 -3.64 4.24 11.63
N ILE A 88 -2.64 5.09 11.86
CA ILE A 88 -2.86 6.46 12.36
C ILE A 88 -3.64 7.27 11.32
N SER A 89 -3.28 7.17 10.04
CA SER A 89 -3.96 7.88 8.95
C SER A 89 -5.43 7.46 8.81
N ILE A 90 -5.73 6.16 8.97
CA ILE A 90 -7.10 5.65 8.93
C ILE A 90 -7.90 6.18 10.12
N ILE A 91 -7.35 6.16 11.33
CA ILE A 91 -8.02 6.67 12.53
C ILE A 91 -8.35 8.15 12.37
N LEU A 92 -7.34 8.97 12.09
CA LEU A 92 -7.49 10.42 11.95
C LEU A 92 -8.36 10.77 10.72
N GLY A 93 -8.13 10.12 9.60
CA GLY A 93 -8.89 10.32 8.36
C GLY A 93 -10.36 9.94 8.51
N THR A 94 -10.68 8.86 9.22
CA THR A 94 -12.06 8.45 9.50
C THR A 94 -12.78 9.43 10.39
N LEU A 95 -12.14 9.94 11.44
CA LEU A 95 -12.72 10.97 12.31
C LEU A 95 -12.97 12.27 11.54
N ALA A 96 -12.01 12.72 10.74
CA ALA A 96 -12.14 13.89 9.89
C ALA A 96 -13.27 13.71 8.84
N ALA A 97 -13.33 12.56 8.21
CA ALA A 97 -14.34 12.23 7.20
C ALA A 97 -15.75 12.19 7.80
N TYR A 98 -15.91 11.60 9.00
CA TYR A 98 -17.20 11.61 9.70
C TYR A 98 -17.64 13.04 10.00
N ALA A 99 -16.74 13.87 10.53
CA ALA A 99 -17.03 15.28 10.80
C ALA A 99 -17.44 16.03 9.52
N LEU A 100 -16.73 15.83 8.40
CA LEU A 100 -17.03 16.47 7.12
C LEU A 100 -18.35 15.99 6.49
N SER A 101 -18.77 14.76 6.75
CA SER A 101 -19.99 14.20 6.19
C SER A 101 -21.25 14.54 7.02
N ARG A 102 -21.13 14.71 8.33
CA ARG A 102 -22.26 14.91 9.26
C ARG A 102 -22.47 16.34 9.69
N PHE A 103 -21.40 17.09 9.90
CA PHE A 103 -21.49 18.48 10.37
C PHE A 103 -21.23 19.46 9.23
N THR A 104 -21.88 20.60 9.31
CA THR A 104 -21.71 21.68 8.32
C THR A 104 -20.72 22.70 8.86
N PHE A 105 -19.52 22.69 8.30
CA PHE A 105 -18.49 23.67 8.60
C PHE A 105 -18.66 24.87 7.66
N LYS A 106 -18.68 26.07 8.21
CA LYS A 106 -18.70 27.35 7.48
C LYS A 106 -17.69 28.29 8.14
N ALA A 107 -16.60 28.57 7.46
CA ALA A 107 -15.63 29.57 7.87
C ALA A 107 -15.47 30.58 6.72
N GLY A 108 -16.25 31.64 6.76
CA GLY A 108 -16.36 32.60 5.66
C GLY A 108 -16.91 31.93 4.39
N PHE A 109 -16.08 31.88 3.34
CA PHE A 109 -16.45 31.28 2.05
C PHE A 109 -16.15 29.77 1.99
N VAL A 110 -15.41 29.20 2.95
CA VAL A 110 -14.97 27.79 2.96
C VAL A 110 -16.12 26.89 3.43
N LYS A 111 -16.41 25.85 2.64
CA LYS A 111 -17.43 24.82 2.89
C LYS A 111 -16.76 23.45 3.04
N ASN A 112 -17.53 22.46 3.48
CA ASN A 112 -17.05 21.07 3.59
C ASN A 112 -16.44 20.54 2.29
N SER A 113 -17.03 20.86 1.13
CA SER A 113 -16.49 20.47 -0.18
C SER A 113 -15.09 21.02 -0.43
N ASP A 114 -14.82 22.25 0.01
CA ASP A 114 -13.53 22.89 -0.19
C ASP A 114 -12.47 22.29 0.73
N ILE A 115 -12.86 21.92 1.95
CA ILE A 115 -12.00 21.20 2.89
C ILE A 115 -11.66 19.80 2.34
N THR A 116 -12.67 19.07 1.84
CA THR A 116 -12.45 17.76 1.22
C THR A 116 -11.56 17.88 -0.01
N PHE A 117 -11.79 18.89 -0.85
CA PHE A 117 -10.95 19.18 -2.02
C PHE A 117 -9.51 19.52 -1.61
N PHE A 118 -9.30 20.26 -0.52
CA PHE A 118 -7.97 20.55 0.00
C PHE A 118 -7.20 19.28 0.36
N PHE A 119 -7.84 18.29 1.01
CA PHE A 119 -7.19 16.99 1.26
C PHE A 119 -6.79 16.30 -0.05
N ILE A 120 -7.68 16.26 -1.04
CA ILE A 120 -7.39 15.60 -2.33
C ILE A 120 -6.29 16.35 -3.10
N SER A 121 -6.29 17.68 -3.06
CA SER A 121 -5.33 18.51 -3.80
C SER A 121 -3.89 18.26 -3.39
N GLN A 122 -3.64 17.86 -2.14
CA GLN A 122 -2.30 17.47 -1.68
C GLN A 122 -1.73 16.27 -2.45
N ARG A 123 -2.59 15.37 -2.95
CA ARG A 123 -2.18 14.20 -3.76
C ARG A 123 -1.85 14.55 -5.20
N ILE A 124 -2.32 15.70 -5.67
CA ILE A 124 -2.04 16.22 -7.03
C ILE A 124 -0.68 16.91 -7.08
N MET A 125 -0.18 17.40 -5.93
CA MET A 125 1.13 18.05 -5.88
C MET A 125 2.26 17.07 -6.22
N PRO A 126 3.21 17.48 -7.08
CA PRO A 126 4.39 16.66 -7.34
C PRO A 126 5.15 16.39 -6.04
N PRO A 127 5.54 15.12 -5.75
CA PRO A 127 6.23 14.76 -4.50
C PRO A 127 7.48 15.59 -4.22
N ILE A 128 8.19 16.01 -5.26
CA ILE A 128 9.41 16.83 -5.13
C ILE A 128 9.14 18.18 -4.47
N VAL A 129 7.97 18.78 -4.66
CA VAL A 129 7.62 20.07 -4.04
C VAL A 129 7.46 19.91 -2.53
N LEU A 130 6.94 18.77 -2.07
CA LEU A 130 6.74 18.47 -0.66
C LEU A 130 8.04 17.99 0.02
N SER A 131 8.98 17.45 -0.73
CA SER A 131 10.19 16.85 -0.16
C SER A 131 11.09 17.87 0.55
N ILE A 132 11.25 19.07 -0.02
CA ILE A 132 12.08 20.12 0.57
C ILE A 132 11.54 20.61 1.93
N PRO A 133 10.24 20.99 2.04
CA PRO A 133 9.66 21.32 3.34
C PRO A 133 9.75 20.20 4.37
N PHE A 134 9.49 18.95 3.99
CA PHE A 134 9.61 17.83 4.92
C PHE A 134 11.04 17.59 5.36
N PHE A 135 12.00 17.68 4.43
CA PHE A 135 13.40 17.56 4.76
C PHE A 135 13.85 18.62 5.79
N LEU A 136 13.52 19.88 5.54
CA LEU A 136 13.85 20.96 6.46
C LEU A 136 13.16 20.82 7.82
N MET A 137 11.87 20.47 7.83
CA MET A 137 11.09 20.25 9.05
C MET A 137 11.69 19.12 9.90
N LEU A 138 11.97 17.96 9.29
CA LEU A 138 12.58 16.84 10.00
C LEU A 138 14.01 17.16 10.45
N GLY A 139 14.74 17.96 9.67
CA GLY A 139 16.06 18.46 10.07
C GLY A 139 16.00 19.31 11.35
N TYR A 140 15.06 20.25 11.41
CA TYR A 140 14.86 21.07 12.62
C TYR A 140 14.41 20.24 13.84
N LEU A 141 13.64 19.18 13.61
CA LEU A 141 13.16 18.28 14.67
C LEU A 141 14.19 17.20 15.05
N SER A 142 15.33 17.13 14.36
CA SER A 142 16.33 16.05 14.50
C SER A 142 15.73 14.66 14.26
N LEU A 143 14.80 14.56 13.31
CA LEU A 143 14.09 13.34 12.93
C LEU A 143 14.44 12.84 11.52
N LEU A 144 15.41 13.49 10.83
CA LEU A 144 15.97 12.93 9.59
C LEU A 144 16.63 11.59 9.87
N ASP A 145 16.53 10.67 8.91
CA ASP A 145 17.10 9.32 9.00
C ASP A 145 16.59 8.51 10.20
N THR A 146 15.30 8.70 10.56
CA THR A 146 14.64 7.96 11.64
C THR A 146 13.32 7.35 11.19
N LEU A 147 12.94 6.20 11.77
CA LEU A 147 11.64 5.57 11.53
C LEU A 147 10.48 6.49 11.93
N MET A 148 10.62 7.24 13.01
CA MET A 148 9.58 8.16 13.48
C MET A 148 9.38 9.32 12.50
N GLY A 149 10.44 9.89 11.94
CA GLY A 149 10.37 10.92 10.92
C GLY A 149 9.62 10.45 9.68
N LEU A 150 9.91 9.22 9.21
CA LEU A 150 9.18 8.61 8.10
C LEU A 150 7.70 8.39 8.43
N VAL A 151 7.39 7.87 9.63
CA VAL A 151 6.00 7.66 10.07
C VAL A 151 5.23 8.97 10.04
N MET A 152 5.80 10.07 10.55
CA MET A 152 5.14 11.39 10.54
C MET A 152 4.84 11.87 9.12
N VAL A 153 5.80 11.78 8.20
CA VAL A 153 5.60 12.17 6.80
C VAL A 153 4.56 11.28 6.13
N TYR A 154 4.62 9.96 6.34
CA TYR A 154 3.67 9.03 5.74
C TYR A 154 2.24 9.22 6.27
N ILE A 155 2.05 9.62 7.53
CA ILE A 155 0.73 10.00 8.04
C ILE A 155 0.15 11.14 7.21
N VAL A 156 0.94 12.19 6.96
CA VAL A 156 0.50 13.35 6.17
C VAL A 156 0.17 12.95 4.72
N LEU A 157 0.96 12.06 4.13
CA LEU A 157 0.76 11.59 2.76
C LEU A 157 -0.44 10.65 2.60
N LEU A 158 -0.73 9.82 3.60
CA LEU A 158 -1.77 8.79 3.52
C LEU A 158 -3.14 9.29 4.02
N MET A 159 -3.16 10.24 4.97
CA MET A 159 -4.39 10.78 5.55
C MET A 159 -5.39 11.32 4.51
N PRO A 160 -4.98 12.05 3.45
CA PRO A 160 -5.89 12.51 2.41
C PRO A 160 -6.66 11.37 1.72
N ILE A 161 -6.02 10.22 1.52
CA ILE A 161 -6.65 9.04 0.91
C ILE A 161 -7.73 8.49 1.83
N ALA A 162 -7.39 8.34 3.13
CA ALA A 162 -8.33 7.86 4.13
C ALA A 162 -9.55 8.80 4.25
N VAL A 163 -9.31 10.11 4.31
CA VAL A 163 -10.38 11.12 4.35
C VAL A 163 -11.29 11.00 3.14
N TRP A 164 -10.73 11.00 1.95
CA TRP A 164 -11.51 10.96 0.71
C TRP A 164 -12.39 9.72 0.62
N ILE A 165 -11.80 8.54 0.81
CA ILE A 165 -12.55 7.28 0.72
C ILE A 165 -13.65 7.23 1.80
N MET A 166 -13.33 7.62 3.03
CA MET A 166 -14.28 7.54 4.13
C MET A 166 -15.41 8.58 4.01
N VAL A 167 -15.16 9.78 3.47
CA VAL A 167 -16.23 10.78 3.17
C VAL A 167 -17.24 10.17 2.21
N GLU A 168 -16.78 9.53 1.13
CA GLU A 168 -17.66 8.88 0.15
C GLU A 168 -18.49 7.75 0.77
N PHE A 169 -17.89 6.97 1.67
CA PHE A 169 -18.63 5.93 2.38
C PHE A 169 -19.64 6.49 3.37
N PHE A 170 -19.28 7.47 4.19
CA PHE A 170 -20.20 8.07 5.13
C PHE A 170 -21.36 8.83 4.44
N ASN A 171 -21.14 9.43 3.28
CA ASN A 171 -22.20 10.07 2.51
C ASN A 171 -23.24 9.07 1.98
N LYS A 172 -22.87 7.79 1.80
CA LYS A 172 -23.80 6.72 1.42
C LYS A 172 -24.60 6.15 2.61
N VAL A 173 -24.14 6.33 3.83
CA VAL A 173 -24.86 5.91 5.04
C VAL A 173 -25.95 6.95 5.33
N PRO A 174 -27.24 6.56 5.37
CA PRO A 174 -28.36 7.48 5.65
C PRO A 174 -28.17 8.19 6.99
N ARG A 175 -28.48 9.47 7.05
CA ARG A 175 -28.36 10.28 8.28
C ARG A 175 -29.37 9.86 9.35
N GLU A 176 -30.48 9.28 8.93
CA GLU A 176 -31.53 8.73 9.80
C GLU A 176 -31.00 7.69 10.78
N ILE A 177 -29.90 7.00 10.42
CA ILE A 177 -29.22 6.03 11.30
C ILE A 177 -28.58 6.74 12.50
N ASP A 178 -27.93 7.88 12.27
CA ASP A 178 -27.35 8.71 13.33
C ASP A 178 -28.48 9.30 14.22
N GLU A 179 -29.56 9.81 13.61
CA GLU A 179 -30.70 10.41 14.31
C GLU A 179 -31.44 9.38 15.18
N THR A 180 -31.65 8.18 14.65
CA THR A 180 -32.27 7.08 15.41
C THR A 180 -31.44 6.71 16.64
N ALA A 181 -30.11 6.60 16.45
CA ALA A 181 -29.21 6.31 17.57
C ALA A 181 -29.25 7.39 18.66
N LEU A 182 -29.39 8.66 18.29
CA LEU A 182 -29.54 9.76 19.25
C LEU A 182 -30.90 9.70 19.98
N ILE A 183 -31.99 9.33 19.29
CA ILE A 183 -33.31 9.10 19.91
C ILE A 183 -33.28 7.94 20.89
N ASP A 184 -32.53 6.89 20.57
CA ASP A 184 -32.31 5.72 21.45
C ASP A 184 -31.40 6.03 22.66
N GLY A 185 -31.00 7.29 22.86
CA GLY A 185 -30.24 7.77 24.03
C GLY A 185 -28.73 7.69 23.87
N CYS A 186 -28.21 7.39 22.69
CA CYS A 186 -26.77 7.49 22.42
C CYS A 186 -26.33 8.96 22.40
N ASN A 187 -25.16 9.25 22.98
CA ASN A 187 -24.48 10.51 22.69
C ASN A 187 -23.81 10.44 21.30
N PRO A 188 -23.39 11.60 20.71
CA PRO A 188 -22.79 11.61 19.36
C PRO A 188 -21.59 10.67 19.18
N TYR A 189 -20.76 10.52 20.18
CA TYR A 189 -19.62 9.58 20.15
C TYR A 189 -20.09 8.13 20.13
N GLN A 190 -21.12 7.80 20.92
CA GLN A 190 -21.70 6.46 20.93
C GLN A 190 -22.41 6.15 19.60
N ALA A 191 -23.13 7.09 19.02
CA ALA A 191 -23.73 6.94 17.70
C ALA A 191 -22.65 6.62 16.64
N PHE A 192 -21.56 7.38 16.65
CA PHE A 192 -20.42 7.09 15.78
C PHE A 192 -19.85 5.68 15.97
N TYR A 193 -19.39 5.35 17.18
CA TYR A 193 -18.68 4.08 17.43
C TYR A 193 -19.57 2.85 17.38
N LYS A 194 -20.83 2.94 17.87
CA LYS A 194 -21.71 1.76 17.99
C LYS A 194 -22.56 1.52 16.75
N VAL A 195 -22.81 2.56 15.96
CA VAL A 195 -23.76 2.46 14.86
C VAL A 195 -23.11 2.79 13.52
N VAL A 196 -22.55 4.00 13.34
CA VAL A 196 -22.07 4.46 12.03
C VAL A 196 -20.78 3.74 11.61
N LEU A 197 -19.82 3.63 12.52
CA LEU A 197 -18.52 3.03 12.23
C LEU A 197 -18.62 1.54 11.85
N PRO A 198 -19.40 0.69 12.58
CA PRO A 198 -19.62 -0.70 12.17
C PRO A 198 -20.27 -0.85 10.80
N ASN A 199 -21.22 0.03 10.45
CA ASN A 199 -21.85 0.05 9.14
C ASN A 199 -20.90 0.51 8.02
N SER A 200 -19.80 1.18 8.38
CA SER A 200 -18.78 1.69 7.45
C SER A 200 -17.51 0.84 7.38
N ILE A 201 -17.48 -0.34 8.02
CA ILE A 201 -16.34 -1.28 7.98
C ILE A 201 -15.85 -1.56 6.55
N PRO A 202 -16.72 -1.77 5.53
CA PRO A 202 -16.25 -1.93 4.16
C PRO A 202 -15.41 -0.75 3.66
N GLY A 203 -15.81 0.47 4.01
CA GLY A 203 -15.05 1.69 3.69
C GLY A 203 -13.69 1.72 4.38
N LEU A 204 -13.64 1.34 5.66
CA LEU A 204 -12.39 1.26 6.42
C LEU A 204 -11.40 0.26 5.79
N ILE A 205 -11.89 -0.89 5.35
CA ILE A 205 -11.06 -1.91 4.69
C ILE A 205 -10.49 -1.38 3.38
N VAL A 206 -11.32 -0.72 2.58
CA VAL A 206 -10.86 -0.11 1.32
C VAL A 206 -9.85 1.01 1.58
N ALA A 207 -10.13 1.92 2.51
CA ALA A 207 -9.21 2.99 2.89
C ALA A 207 -7.88 2.41 3.44
N GLY A 208 -7.96 1.39 4.29
CA GLY A 208 -6.80 0.70 4.84
C GLY A 208 -5.94 0.05 3.77
N MET A 209 -6.56 -0.65 2.83
CA MET A 209 -5.86 -1.24 1.70
C MET A 209 -5.07 -0.20 0.91
N PHE A 210 -5.72 0.91 0.54
CA PHE A 210 -5.04 1.97 -0.22
C PHE A 210 -3.91 2.60 0.59
N CYS A 211 -4.10 2.88 1.88
CA CYS A 211 -3.03 3.40 2.74
C CYS A 211 -1.84 2.43 2.80
N ILE A 212 -2.08 1.13 3.00
CA ILE A 212 -1.02 0.13 3.04
C ILE A 212 -0.31 0.02 1.69
N ILE A 213 -1.04 -0.04 0.58
CA ILE A 213 -0.43 -0.15 -0.76
C ILE A 213 0.45 1.08 -1.02
N PHE A 214 -0.07 2.29 -0.85
CA PHE A 214 0.69 3.50 -1.13
C PHE A 214 1.87 3.72 -0.19
N GLY A 215 1.73 3.36 1.09
CA GLY A 215 2.85 3.42 2.03
C GLY A 215 3.93 2.38 1.73
N TRP A 216 3.53 1.17 1.31
CA TRP A 216 4.47 0.09 0.99
C TRP A 216 5.30 0.33 -0.25
N ILE A 217 4.71 0.91 -1.31
CA ILE A 217 5.39 1.15 -2.58
C ILE A 217 6.14 2.48 -2.64
N ASP A 218 6.05 3.31 -1.60
CA ASP A 218 6.72 4.60 -1.60
C ASP A 218 8.25 4.41 -1.55
N PHE A 219 8.88 4.87 -2.60
CA PHE A 219 10.33 4.94 -2.73
C PHE A 219 10.84 6.36 -2.49
N PHE A 220 10.10 7.37 -2.98
CA PHE A 220 10.62 8.71 -3.14
C PHE A 220 10.91 9.41 -1.81
N PHE A 221 9.95 9.41 -0.88
CA PHE A 221 10.16 10.06 0.42
C PHE A 221 11.12 9.24 1.29
N ALA A 222 11.06 7.91 1.22
CA ALA A 222 12.05 7.06 1.88
C ALA A 222 13.46 7.39 1.40
N PHE A 223 13.66 7.50 0.08
CA PHE A 223 14.98 7.78 -0.51
C PHE A 223 15.54 9.16 -0.14
N ILE A 224 14.69 10.19 -0.04
CA ILE A 224 15.14 11.56 0.26
C ILE A 224 15.34 11.79 1.77
N LEU A 225 14.57 11.12 2.62
CA LEU A 225 14.54 11.40 4.05
C LEU A 225 15.39 10.45 4.90
N THR A 226 15.94 9.38 4.29
CA THR A 226 16.82 8.43 4.97
C THR A 226 18.16 8.26 4.26
N PHE A 227 19.22 7.92 5.00
CA PHE A 227 20.58 7.88 4.49
C PHE A 227 21.36 6.64 4.93
N THR A 228 21.68 6.51 6.22
CA THR A 228 22.58 5.49 6.76
C THR A 228 21.97 4.63 7.87
N GLU A 229 21.19 5.26 8.75
CA GLU A 229 20.65 4.59 9.94
C GLU A 229 19.37 3.81 9.65
N VAL A 230 18.54 4.33 8.74
CA VAL A 230 17.27 3.71 8.37
C VAL A 230 17.19 3.53 6.88
N GLN A 231 16.79 2.32 6.47
CA GLN A 231 16.50 2.04 5.07
C GLN A 231 15.17 1.29 4.96
N LEU A 232 14.33 1.67 4.00
CA LEU A 232 13.12 0.94 3.65
C LEU A 232 13.38 -0.01 2.48
N LEU A 233 12.54 -1.04 2.37
CA LEU A 233 12.69 -2.10 1.37
C LEU A 233 12.74 -1.58 -0.08
N PRO A 234 11.89 -0.63 -0.53
CA PRO A 234 11.99 -0.10 -1.90
C PRO A 234 13.35 0.55 -2.19
N VAL A 235 13.92 1.27 -1.22
CA VAL A 235 15.25 1.90 -1.35
C VAL A 235 16.34 0.83 -1.39
N ALA A 236 16.27 -0.15 -0.50
CA ALA A 236 17.20 -1.28 -0.47
C ALA A 236 17.23 -2.03 -1.80
N ILE A 237 16.06 -2.34 -2.39
CA ILE A 237 15.96 -3.05 -3.68
C ILE A 237 16.54 -2.24 -4.83
N VAL A 238 16.29 -0.93 -4.88
CA VAL A 238 16.87 -0.07 -5.93
C VAL A 238 18.39 -0.01 -5.79
N ALA A 239 18.92 0.04 -4.58
CA ALA A 239 20.36 0.00 -4.32
C ALA A 239 21.02 -1.31 -4.79
N LEU A 240 20.26 -2.42 -4.88
CA LEU A 240 20.73 -3.69 -5.43
C LEU A 240 20.87 -3.70 -6.95
N ASN A 241 20.22 -2.78 -7.66
CA ASN A 241 20.26 -2.72 -9.12
C ASN A 241 21.61 -2.16 -9.60
N SER A 242 22.68 -2.86 -9.29
CA SER A 242 24.03 -2.58 -9.75
C SER A 242 24.48 -3.65 -10.74
N SER A 243 25.47 -3.32 -11.56
CA SER A 243 26.06 -4.28 -12.52
C SER A 243 26.72 -5.50 -11.85
N ILE A 244 26.86 -5.49 -10.52
CA ILE A 244 27.50 -6.53 -9.72
C ILE A 244 26.45 -7.48 -9.11
N THR A 245 25.20 -7.03 -8.93
CA THR A 245 24.18 -7.85 -8.28
C THR A 245 23.64 -8.92 -9.22
N PRO A 246 23.66 -10.19 -8.81
CA PRO A 246 23.17 -11.29 -9.63
C PRO A 246 21.65 -11.18 -9.87
N TRP A 247 21.22 -11.46 -11.11
CA TRP A 247 19.81 -11.42 -11.52
C TRP A 247 18.90 -12.30 -10.66
N TRP A 248 19.39 -13.44 -10.19
CA TRP A 248 18.62 -14.36 -9.32
C TRP A 248 18.37 -13.76 -7.94
N SER A 249 19.34 -13.03 -7.38
CA SER A 249 19.17 -12.34 -6.10
C SER A 249 18.20 -11.15 -6.23
N LEU A 250 18.29 -10.39 -7.33
CA LEU A 250 17.36 -9.28 -7.61
C LEU A 250 15.93 -9.82 -7.80
N SER A 251 15.76 -10.94 -8.51
CA SER A 251 14.45 -11.58 -8.67
C SER A 251 13.88 -12.08 -7.35
N ALA A 252 14.69 -12.67 -6.48
CA ALA A 252 14.27 -13.08 -5.15
C ALA A 252 13.86 -11.88 -4.28
N ALA A 253 14.61 -10.79 -4.29
CA ALA A 253 14.27 -9.54 -3.59
C ALA A 253 12.95 -8.94 -4.09
N ALA A 254 12.73 -8.93 -5.41
CA ALA A 254 11.48 -8.46 -6.01
C ALA A 254 10.26 -9.29 -5.54
N LEU A 255 10.41 -10.62 -5.47
CA LEU A 255 9.35 -11.51 -4.97
C LEU A 255 9.03 -11.26 -3.50
N VAL A 256 10.05 -11.06 -2.66
CA VAL A 256 9.88 -10.67 -1.24
C VAL A 256 9.13 -9.35 -1.12
N SER A 257 9.45 -8.38 -1.99
CA SER A 257 8.77 -7.07 -2.00
C SER A 257 7.29 -7.15 -2.37
N VAL A 258 6.92 -8.03 -3.29
CA VAL A 258 5.54 -8.17 -3.75
C VAL A 258 4.69 -9.00 -2.79
N ALA A 259 5.28 -9.90 -2.01
CA ALA A 259 4.57 -10.84 -1.15
C ALA A 259 3.55 -10.18 -0.18
N PRO A 260 3.84 -9.08 0.54
CA PRO A 260 2.86 -8.44 1.42
C PRO A 260 1.66 -7.86 0.66
N LEU A 261 1.88 -7.31 -0.55
CA LEU A 261 0.79 -6.78 -1.37
C LEU A 261 -0.15 -7.88 -1.87
N ILE A 262 0.39 -9.06 -2.19
CA ILE A 262 -0.42 -10.23 -2.53
C ILE A 262 -1.30 -10.63 -1.34
N VAL A 263 -0.75 -10.66 -0.13
CA VAL A 263 -1.52 -10.97 1.09
C VAL A 263 -2.64 -9.96 1.30
N VAL A 264 -2.33 -8.65 1.16
CA VAL A 264 -3.35 -7.58 1.25
C VAL A 264 -4.45 -7.77 0.19
N ALA A 265 -4.07 -8.07 -1.05
CA ALA A 265 -5.03 -8.30 -2.14
C ALA A 265 -5.98 -9.47 -1.83
N PHE A 266 -5.47 -10.60 -1.35
CA PHE A 266 -6.29 -11.75 -0.96
C PHE A 266 -7.24 -11.46 0.22
N ILE A 267 -6.77 -10.70 1.22
CA ILE A 267 -7.62 -10.30 2.35
C ILE A 267 -8.79 -9.47 1.84
N VAL A 268 -8.51 -8.48 0.99
CA VAL A 268 -9.52 -7.58 0.45
C VAL A 268 -10.49 -8.32 -0.48
N GLU A 269 -9.99 -9.14 -1.41
CA GLU A 269 -10.84 -9.95 -2.29
C GLU A 269 -11.83 -10.80 -1.48
N ARG A 270 -11.35 -11.50 -0.45
CA ARG A 270 -12.21 -12.32 0.40
C ARG A 270 -13.31 -11.50 1.10
N TYR A 271 -13.04 -10.23 1.39
CA TYR A 271 -14.00 -9.34 2.04
C TYR A 271 -15.00 -8.78 1.04
N LEU A 272 -14.55 -8.42 -0.16
CA LEU A 272 -15.38 -7.91 -1.24
C LEU A 272 -16.30 -9.00 -1.82
N SER A 273 -15.79 -10.22 -2.00
CA SER A 273 -16.53 -11.33 -2.60
C SER A 273 -17.63 -11.89 -1.70
N LYS A 274 -17.56 -11.73 -0.37
CA LYS A 274 -18.58 -12.20 0.57
C LYS A 274 -19.88 -11.36 0.59
N GLY A 275 -20.06 -10.45 -0.35
CA GLY A 275 -21.33 -9.77 -0.57
C GLY A 275 -21.70 -8.68 0.44
N ASN A 276 -20.82 -8.33 1.36
CA ASN A 276 -21.07 -7.25 2.32
C ASN A 276 -21.10 -5.84 1.66
N LEU A 277 -20.66 -5.73 0.40
CA LEU A 277 -20.77 -4.50 -0.39
C LEU A 277 -22.03 -4.43 -1.26
N SER A 278 -22.72 -5.55 -1.50
CA SER A 278 -23.92 -5.55 -2.34
C SER A 278 -25.11 -4.82 -1.70
N GLY A 279 -25.08 -4.56 -0.39
CA GLY A 279 -26.03 -3.70 0.29
C GLY A 279 -25.71 -2.20 0.22
N ALA A 280 -24.46 -1.82 -0.09
CA ALA A 280 -24.02 -0.43 -0.15
C ALA A 280 -23.95 0.16 -1.57
N ILE A 281 -24.24 -0.66 -2.60
CA ILE A 281 -24.15 -0.29 -4.04
C ILE A 281 -25.52 -0.44 -4.73
N LYS A 282 -26.63 -0.44 -4.00
CA LYS A 282 -27.98 -0.31 -4.59
C LYS A 282 -28.52 1.08 -4.43
#